data_e29556aa683c20f01e52df2bfd3747da
#
_entry.id   e29556aa683c20f01e52df2bfd3747da
#
_cell.length_a   1.000
_cell.length_b   1.000
_cell.length_c   1.000
_cell.angle_alpha   90.00
_cell.angle_beta   90.00
_cell.angle_gamma   90.00
#
_symmetry.space_group_name_H-M   'P 1'
#
loop_
_entity.id
_entity.type
_entity.pdbx_description
1 polymer ?
#
loop_
_entity_poly.entity_id
_entity_poly.type
_entity_poly.pdbx_seq_one_letter_code
_entity_poly.pdbx_strand_id
1 'polypeptide(L)'
;IVHALRDEGIAIDPMGPLFLKGHKRASLLSEDGGCLEWLDKQMSSSVIYASFGSNVKISLEEVHELALGLEDSQQPFLLVIRPDLVLDNTISDALPTDFLSRTKERGRVSTWVPQLDVLSHDAIGGFLTHCGWNSTLESIWNGKPLIGCPRESEQNTNLKCLVDWNVAIPVDVGKNKVNLKKDLVTKAIHKLMYTSEGQRVRKKMLEFKEVARCAMESGHSRSSLNKLVQDIKEMSLGRKPDFL
;
A
#
# COMPACT_ATOMS: atom_id res chain seq x y z
N ILE A 1 1.96 -5.78 22.72
CA ILE A 1 1.68 -4.34 22.96
C ILE A 1 0.32 -4.20 23.66
N VAL A 2 -0.83 -4.62 23.05
CA VAL A 2 -2.17 -4.46 23.63
C VAL A 2 -2.27 -5.04 25.03
N HIS A 3 -1.77 -6.26 25.26
CA HIS A 3 -1.75 -6.88 26.59
C HIS A 3 -0.92 -6.06 27.59
N ALA A 4 0.29 -5.65 27.21
CA ALA A 4 1.15 -4.84 28.06
C ALA A 4 0.51 -3.51 28.47
N LEU A 5 -0.20 -2.84 27.54
CA LEU A 5 -0.91 -1.61 27.86
C LEU A 5 -2.12 -1.84 28.79
N ARG A 6 -2.83 -2.96 28.62
CA ARG A 6 -3.92 -3.34 29.53
C ARG A 6 -3.43 -3.70 30.92
N ASP A 7 -2.28 -4.36 31.01
CA ASP A 7 -1.64 -4.72 32.29
C ASP A 7 -1.23 -3.46 33.08
N GLU A 8 -0.96 -2.35 32.39
CA GLU A 8 -0.72 -1.02 32.98
C GLU A 8 -2.01 -0.22 33.25
N GLY A 9 -3.17 -0.83 33.09
CA GLY A 9 -4.47 -0.17 33.34
C GLY A 9 -4.95 0.75 32.22
N ILE A 10 -4.32 0.71 31.02
CA ILE A 10 -4.73 1.53 29.90
C ILE A 10 -5.88 0.81 29.17
N ALA A 11 -7.05 1.48 29.13
CA ALA A 11 -8.20 0.99 28.37
C ALA A 11 -7.89 1.13 26.85
N ILE A 12 -7.67 0.00 26.18
CA ILE A 12 -7.34 -0.02 24.74
C ILE A 12 -8.11 -1.14 24.05
N ASP A 13 -8.81 -0.78 23.00
CA ASP A 13 -9.50 -1.70 22.10
C ASP A 13 -8.96 -1.55 20.67
N PRO A 14 -8.21 -2.54 20.15
CA PRO A 14 -7.72 -2.50 18.78
C PRO A 14 -8.90 -2.64 17.81
N MET A 15 -8.95 -1.74 16.83
CA MET A 15 -9.95 -1.76 15.77
C MET A 15 -9.27 -1.66 14.40
N GLY A 16 -9.81 -2.36 13.42
CA GLY A 16 -9.34 -2.25 12.04
C GLY A 16 -9.30 -3.59 11.31
N PRO A 17 -9.10 -3.54 10.02
CA PRO A 17 -9.05 -2.32 9.19
C PRO A 17 -10.44 -1.68 9.01
N LEU A 18 -10.54 -0.35 9.20
CA LEU A 18 -11.81 0.38 9.12
C LEU A 18 -12.05 0.85 7.67
N PHE A 19 -12.54 -0.04 6.81
CA PHE A 19 -12.95 0.30 5.45
C PHE A 19 -14.47 0.31 5.33
N LEU A 20 -15.01 1.41 4.80
CA LEU A 20 -16.44 1.50 4.51
C LEU A 20 -16.71 0.81 3.17
N LYS A 21 -17.42 -0.32 3.21
CA LYS A 21 -17.92 -0.98 1.99
C LYS A 21 -18.88 -0.05 1.24
N GLY A 22 -18.65 0.13 -0.06
CA GLY A 22 -19.61 0.80 -0.95
C GLY A 22 -19.60 2.32 -0.96
N HIS A 23 -18.74 2.98 -0.21
CA HIS A 23 -18.59 4.44 -0.31
C HIS A 23 -17.42 4.79 -1.21
N LYS A 24 -17.67 5.54 -2.29
CA LYS A 24 -16.60 6.24 -3.01
C LYS A 24 -15.94 7.19 -2.01
N ARG A 25 -14.66 7.00 -1.75
CA ARG A 25 -13.90 7.97 -0.97
C ARG A 25 -13.87 9.28 -1.74
N ALA A 26 -14.09 10.40 -1.04
CA ALA A 26 -13.81 11.70 -1.63
C ALA A 26 -12.31 11.75 -1.93
N SER A 27 -11.97 11.84 -3.20
CA SER A 27 -10.58 12.02 -3.63
C SER A 27 -10.23 13.50 -3.58
N LEU A 28 -9.02 13.81 -3.09
CA LEU A 28 -8.49 15.19 -3.10
C LEU A 28 -8.05 15.64 -4.49
N LEU A 29 -7.83 14.69 -5.40
CA LEU A 29 -7.37 14.93 -6.76
C LEU A 29 -8.29 14.22 -7.76
N SER A 30 -8.30 14.69 -9.01
CA SER A 30 -9.02 14.02 -10.09
C SER A 30 -8.43 12.64 -10.34
N GLU A 31 -9.26 11.61 -10.28
CA GLU A 31 -8.85 10.22 -10.51
C GLU A 31 -8.76 9.90 -11.99
N ASP A 32 -7.71 9.17 -12.38
CA ASP A 32 -7.60 8.59 -13.73
C ASP A 32 -8.51 7.35 -13.83
N GLY A 33 -9.73 7.54 -14.32
CA GLY A 33 -10.68 6.45 -14.54
C GLY A 33 -10.21 5.42 -15.58
N GLY A 34 -9.35 5.79 -16.52
CA GLY A 34 -8.84 4.88 -17.55
C GLY A 34 -7.81 3.87 -17.04
N CYS A 35 -7.32 4.00 -15.79
CA CYS A 35 -6.38 3.03 -15.23
C CYS A 35 -7.03 1.65 -15.01
N LEU A 36 -8.31 1.59 -14.64
CA LEU A 36 -9.03 0.32 -14.46
C LEU A 36 -9.27 -0.38 -15.80
N GLU A 37 -9.68 0.35 -16.84
CA GLU A 37 -9.82 -0.18 -18.19
C GLU A 37 -8.50 -0.73 -18.76
N TRP A 38 -7.36 -0.12 -18.37
CA TRP A 38 -6.05 -0.63 -18.72
C TRP A 38 -5.72 -1.92 -17.95
N LEU A 39 -6.05 -1.98 -16.65
CA LEU A 39 -5.88 -3.16 -15.83
C LEU A 39 -6.71 -4.36 -16.34
N ASP A 40 -7.94 -4.13 -16.83
CA ASP A 40 -8.80 -5.16 -17.42
C ASP A 40 -8.14 -5.93 -18.57
N LYS A 41 -7.18 -5.29 -19.25
CA LYS A 41 -6.43 -5.89 -20.38
C LYS A 41 -5.19 -6.68 -19.94
N GLN A 42 -4.86 -6.65 -18.64
CA GLN A 42 -3.67 -7.31 -18.11
C GLN A 42 -4.00 -8.71 -17.58
N MET A 43 -3.01 -9.59 -17.58
CA MET A 43 -3.15 -10.91 -16.98
C MET A 43 -3.31 -10.82 -15.47
N SER A 44 -4.07 -11.75 -14.89
CA SER A 44 -4.23 -11.85 -13.44
C SER A 44 -2.87 -11.92 -12.75
N SER A 45 -2.74 -11.14 -11.67
CA SER A 45 -1.55 -11.10 -10.80
C SER A 45 -0.23 -10.79 -11.51
N SER A 46 -0.27 -10.05 -12.65
CA SER A 46 0.92 -9.71 -13.44
C SER A 46 1.43 -8.29 -13.20
N VAL A 47 0.58 -7.35 -12.76
CA VAL A 47 0.90 -5.93 -12.70
C VAL A 47 1.52 -5.55 -11.36
N ILE A 48 2.60 -4.78 -11.40
CA ILE A 48 3.14 -4.08 -10.23
C ILE A 48 2.49 -2.70 -10.14
N TYR A 49 1.69 -2.50 -9.09
CA TYR A 49 1.22 -1.17 -8.73
C TYR A 49 2.30 -0.46 -7.91
N ALA A 50 2.67 0.77 -8.26
CA ALA A 50 3.68 1.55 -7.56
C ALA A 50 3.12 2.92 -7.16
N SER A 51 3.08 3.20 -5.85
CA SER A 51 2.60 4.47 -5.29
C SER A 51 3.19 4.75 -3.91
N PHE A 52 3.52 6.02 -3.66
CA PHE A 52 4.13 6.50 -2.41
C PHE A 52 3.16 7.27 -1.51
N GLY A 53 1.85 7.11 -1.72
CA GLY A 53 0.80 7.73 -0.88
C GLY A 53 0.67 9.24 -1.11
N SER A 54 0.05 9.94 -0.14
CA SER A 54 -0.33 11.36 -0.29
C SER A 54 0.64 12.36 0.34
N ASN A 55 1.56 11.95 1.21
CA ASN A 55 2.38 12.86 2.00
C ASN A 55 3.89 12.71 1.78
N VAL A 56 4.33 11.57 1.26
CA VAL A 56 5.76 11.30 1.05
C VAL A 56 6.30 12.14 -0.09
N LYS A 57 7.48 12.71 0.10
CA LYS A 57 8.26 13.37 -0.95
C LYS A 57 9.41 12.45 -1.36
N ILE A 58 9.64 12.34 -2.65
CA ILE A 58 10.81 11.65 -3.22
C ILE A 58 11.51 12.59 -4.19
N SER A 59 12.81 12.45 -4.33
CA SER A 59 13.58 13.29 -5.25
C SER A 59 13.33 12.90 -6.71
N LEU A 60 13.60 13.82 -7.63
CA LEU A 60 13.55 13.53 -9.08
C LEU A 60 14.43 12.34 -9.44
N GLU A 61 15.66 12.27 -8.86
CA GLU A 61 16.57 11.15 -9.08
C GLU A 61 15.94 9.82 -8.65
N GLU A 62 15.23 9.80 -7.53
CA GLU A 62 14.58 8.58 -7.04
C GLU A 62 13.38 8.16 -7.89
N VAL A 63 12.60 9.12 -8.40
CA VAL A 63 11.54 8.83 -9.38
C VAL A 63 12.13 8.23 -10.65
N HIS A 64 13.24 8.79 -11.11
CA HIS A 64 13.96 8.32 -12.29
C HIS A 64 14.47 6.88 -12.10
N GLU A 65 15.12 6.59 -10.98
CA GLU A 65 15.61 5.25 -10.64
C GLU A 65 14.45 4.25 -10.44
N LEU A 66 13.35 4.68 -9.83
CA LEU A 66 12.13 3.87 -9.71
C LEU A 66 11.57 3.50 -11.07
N ALA A 67 11.43 4.48 -11.96
CA ALA A 67 10.93 4.27 -13.32
C ALA A 67 11.81 3.28 -14.09
N LEU A 68 13.12 3.48 -14.07
CA LEU A 68 14.08 2.55 -14.69
C LEU A 68 14.00 1.14 -14.08
N GLY A 69 13.83 1.03 -12.76
CA GLY A 69 13.69 -0.27 -12.11
C GLY A 69 12.40 -1.01 -12.49
N LEU A 70 11.30 -0.28 -12.67
CA LEU A 70 10.05 -0.83 -13.21
C LEU A 70 10.23 -1.27 -14.67
N GLU A 71 10.90 -0.45 -15.49
CA GLU A 71 11.20 -0.79 -16.89
C GLU A 71 12.05 -2.04 -17.00
N ASP A 72 13.16 -2.11 -16.25
CA ASP A 72 14.13 -3.22 -16.25
C ASP A 72 13.51 -4.52 -15.71
N SER A 73 12.48 -4.43 -14.85
CA SER A 73 11.78 -5.60 -14.31
C SER A 73 11.01 -6.39 -15.38
N GLN A 74 10.71 -5.79 -16.51
CA GLN A 74 9.89 -6.31 -17.60
C GLN A 74 8.46 -6.69 -17.19
N GLN A 75 8.03 -6.36 -15.96
CA GLN A 75 6.64 -6.55 -15.53
C GLN A 75 5.73 -5.45 -16.05
N PRO A 76 4.46 -5.73 -16.37
CA PRO A 76 3.46 -4.69 -16.47
C PRO A 76 3.41 -3.87 -15.16
N PHE A 77 3.25 -2.57 -15.28
CA PHE A 77 3.19 -1.70 -14.10
C PHE A 77 2.21 -0.53 -14.26
N LEU A 78 1.63 -0.14 -13.13
CA LEU A 78 0.90 1.11 -12.95
C LEU A 78 1.69 1.97 -11.96
N LEU A 79 2.30 3.04 -12.46
CA LEU A 79 3.09 3.98 -11.67
C LEU A 79 2.29 5.26 -11.40
N VAL A 80 2.12 5.59 -10.12
CA VAL A 80 1.47 6.83 -9.71
C VAL A 80 2.51 7.86 -9.26
N ILE A 81 2.59 8.96 -9.98
CA ILE A 81 3.44 10.12 -9.66
C ILE A 81 2.53 11.33 -9.48
N ARG A 82 2.37 11.78 -8.24
CA ARG A 82 1.57 12.97 -7.93
C ARG A 82 2.27 14.24 -8.42
N PRO A 83 1.51 15.26 -8.87
CA PRO A 83 2.10 16.53 -9.32
C PRO A 83 2.93 17.24 -8.26
N ASP A 84 2.52 17.16 -6.98
CA ASP A 84 3.21 17.77 -5.84
C ASP A 84 4.40 16.94 -5.30
N LEU A 85 4.59 15.72 -5.83
CA LEU A 85 5.76 14.90 -5.53
C LEU A 85 7.03 15.50 -6.14
N VAL A 86 6.86 16.21 -7.25
CA VAL A 86 7.93 16.74 -8.09
C VAL A 86 7.85 18.27 -8.03
N LEU A 87 8.56 18.86 -7.07
CA LEU A 87 8.62 20.31 -6.90
C LEU A 87 9.07 20.99 -8.21
N ASP A 88 8.27 21.94 -8.70
CA ASP A 88 8.54 22.83 -9.84
C ASP A 88 8.82 22.18 -11.21
N ASN A 89 8.55 20.87 -11.37
CA ASN A 89 8.77 20.15 -12.63
C ASN A 89 7.51 19.44 -13.12
N THR A 90 7.46 19.14 -14.41
CA THR A 90 6.41 18.28 -14.95
C THR A 90 6.69 16.80 -14.67
N ILE A 91 5.67 15.96 -14.71
CA ILE A 91 5.86 14.50 -14.59
C ILE A 91 6.81 13.98 -15.68
N SER A 92 6.77 14.59 -16.87
CA SER A 92 7.68 14.26 -17.97
C SER A 92 9.14 14.50 -17.62
N ASP A 93 9.45 15.53 -16.82
CA ASP A 93 10.82 15.86 -16.40
C ASP A 93 11.35 14.88 -15.34
N ALA A 94 10.45 14.27 -14.59
CA ALA A 94 10.79 13.28 -13.58
C ALA A 94 11.08 11.88 -14.15
N LEU A 95 10.63 11.62 -15.39
CA LEU A 95 10.78 10.32 -16.04
C LEU A 95 12.03 10.27 -16.91
N PRO A 96 12.65 9.09 -17.10
CA PRO A 96 13.73 8.90 -18.05
C PRO A 96 13.31 9.31 -19.47
N THR A 97 14.26 9.82 -20.26
CA THR A 97 14.03 10.16 -21.68
C THR A 97 13.38 8.97 -22.40
N ASP A 98 12.33 9.26 -23.17
CA ASP A 98 11.56 8.26 -23.94
C ASP A 98 10.93 7.11 -23.12
N PHE A 99 10.89 7.20 -21.79
CA PHE A 99 10.36 6.15 -20.90
C PHE A 99 8.94 5.73 -21.28
N LEU A 100 8.03 6.69 -21.46
CA LEU A 100 6.64 6.41 -21.83
C LEU A 100 6.53 5.68 -23.18
N SER A 101 7.38 6.04 -24.14
CA SER A 101 7.44 5.39 -25.45
C SER A 101 7.94 3.95 -25.34
N ARG A 102 9.04 3.72 -24.61
CA ARG A 102 9.62 2.38 -24.42
C ARG A 102 8.73 1.43 -23.62
N THR A 103 7.90 1.98 -22.75
CA THR A 103 7.06 1.15 -21.85
C THR A 103 5.57 1.13 -22.24
N LYS A 104 5.18 1.75 -23.34
CA LYS A 104 3.78 1.95 -23.77
C LYS A 104 2.91 0.68 -23.77
N GLU A 105 3.51 -0.48 -24.08
CA GLU A 105 2.77 -1.74 -24.19
C GLU A 105 2.50 -2.41 -22.83
N ARG A 106 3.30 -2.07 -21.80
CA ARG A 106 3.20 -2.71 -20.47
C ARG A 106 3.16 -1.75 -19.29
N GLY A 107 3.39 -0.46 -19.50
CA GLY A 107 3.43 0.56 -18.46
C GLY A 107 2.32 1.58 -18.60
N ARG A 108 1.73 1.94 -17.47
CA ARG A 108 0.84 3.10 -17.36
C ARG A 108 1.35 4.01 -16.26
N VAL A 109 1.43 5.30 -16.54
CA VAL A 109 1.75 6.36 -15.59
C VAL A 109 0.53 7.23 -15.39
N SER A 110 0.18 7.49 -14.13
CA SER A 110 -0.98 8.29 -13.75
C SER A 110 -0.60 9.29 -12.65
N THR A 111 -1.35 10.36 -12.52
CA THR A 111 -1.15 11.33 -11.43
C THR A 111 -1.84 10.91 -10.14
N TRP A 112 -3.03 10.32 -10.27
CA TRP A 112 -3.84 9.85 -9.16
C TRP A 112 -4.81 8.75 -9.62
N VAL A 113 -4.99 7.74 -8.78
CA VAL A 113 -5.87 6.60 -9.09
C VAL A 113 -6.75 6.24 -7.89
N PRO A 114 -7.91 5.60 -8.09
CA PRO A 114 -8.72 5.05 -7.01
C PRO A 114 -8.01 3.83 -6.39
N GLN A 115 -7.11 4.06 -5.44
CA GLN A 115 -6.18 3.04 -4.90
C GLN A 115 -6.89 1.76 -4.43
N LEU A 116 -8.04 1.88 -3.74
CA LEU A 116 -8.78 0.70 -3.29
C LEU A 116 -9.29 -0.14 -4.46
N ASP A 117 -9.82 0.50 -5.51
CA ASP A 117 -10.30 -0.20 -6.70
C ASP A 117 -9.13 -0.85 -7.45
N VAL A 118 -8.01 -0.13 -7.59
CA VAL A 118 -6.77 -0.68 -8.14
C VAL A 118 -6.29 -1.88 -7.33
N LEU A 119 -6.17 -1.77 -6.01
CA LEU A 119 -5.75 -2.89 -5.16
C LEU A 119 -6.74 -4.06 -5.17
N SER A 120 -8.02 -3.81 -5.39
CA SER A 120 -9.02 -4.89 -5.52
C SER A 120 -8.94 -5.63 -6.85
N HIS A 121 -8.31 -5.04 -7.86
CA HIS A 121 -8.28 -5.57 -9.22
C HIS A 121 -7.42 -6.83 -9.32
N ASP A 122 -7.92 -7.85 -10.06
CA ASP A 122 -7.27 -9.15 -10.18
C ASP A 122 -5.88 -9.09 -10.86
N ALA A 123 -5.69 -8.14 -11.77
CA ALA A 123 -4.42 -7.95 -12.47
C ALA A 123 -3.26 -7.58 -11.53
N ILE A 124 -3.54 -6.96 -10.36
CA ILE A 124 -2.48 -6.54 -9.44
C ILE A 124 -1.82 -7.75 -8.78
N GLY A 125 -0.55 -7.93 -9.07
CA GLY A 125 0.31 -8.99 -8.55
C GLY A 125 1.20 -8.56 -7.38
N GLY A 126 1.44 -7.25 -7.19
CA GLY A 126 2.22 -6.70 -6.09
C GLY A 126 2.06 -5.20 -5.97
N PHE A 127 2.26 -4.67 -4.76
CA PHE A 127 2.18 -3.24 -4.48
C PHE A 127 3.52 -2.71 -3.95
N LEU A 128 4.22 -1.93 -4.78
CA LEU A 128 5.42 -1.21 -4.39
C LEU A 128 5.00 0.09 -3.69
N THR A 129 5.34 0.20 -2.42
CA THR A 129 4.81 1.27 -1.55
C THR A 129 5.81 1.74 -0.50
N HIS A 130 5.60 2.97 -0.02
CA HIS A 130 6.32 3.54 1.11
C HIS A 130 6.00 2.90 2.47
N CYS A 131 5.09 1.93 2.54
CA CYS A 131 4.64 1.27 3.78
C CYS A 131 3.90 2.18 4.78
N GLY A 132 3.23 3.24 4.33
CA GLY A 132 2.30 3.99 5.17
C GLY A 132 1.14 3.09 5.64
N TRP A 133 0.68 3.28 6.89
CA TRP A 133 -0.22 2.32 7.53
C TRP A 133 -1.55 2.14 6.79
N ASN A 134 -2.14 3.21 6.26
CA ASN A 134 -3.39 3.10 5.48
C ASN A 134 -3.21 2.25 4.22
N SER A 135 -2.17 2.52 3.43
CA SER A 135 -1.84 1.74 2.23
C SER A 135 -1.53 0.28 2.55
N THR A 136 -0.87 0.03 3.69
CA THR A 136 -0.61 -1.31 4.22
C THR A 136 -1.91 -2.06 4.51
N LEU A 137 -2.83 -1.44 5.25
CA LEU A 137 -4.12 -2.06 5.56
C LEU A 137 -4.97 -2.30 4.32
N GLU A 138 -4.98 -1.37 3.36
CA GLU A 138 -5.68 -1.52 2.08
C GLU A 138 -5.13 -2.69 1.27
N SER A 139 -3.81 -2.88 1.30
CA SER A 139 -3.15 -4.01 0.63
C SER A 139 -3.50 -5.35 1.29
N ILE A 140 -3.44 -5.42 2.62
CA ILE A 140 -3.83 -6.62 3.39
C ILE A 140 -5.29 -6.97 3.10
N TRP A 141 -6.20 -5.99 3.15
CA TRP A 141 -7.62 -6.18 2.88
C TRP A 141 -7.90 -6.80 1.51
N ASN A 142 -7.12 -6.41 0.51
CA ASN A 142 -7.22 -6.92 -0.84
C ASN A 142 -6.33 -8.14 -1.12
N GLY A 143 -5.48 -8.54 -0.18
CA GLY A 143 -4.60 -9.69 -0.31
C GLY A 143 -3.46 -9.47 -1.31
N LYS A 144 -3.01 -8.22 -1.47
CA LYS A 144 -1.93 -7.87 -2.41
C LYS A 144 -0.60 -7.81 -1.68
N PRO A 145 0.38 -8.65 -2.05
CA PRO A 145 1.70 -8.66 -1.41
C PRO A 145 2.45 -7.35 -1.65
N LEU A 146 3.26 -6.96 -0.67
CA LEU A 146 3.93 -5.66 -0.66
C LEU A 146 5.39 -5.78 -1.12
N ILE A 147 5.85 -4.75 -1.83
CA ILE A 147 7.26 -4.43 -2.01
C ILE A 147 7.50 -3.14 -1.23
N GLY A 148 8.20 -3.24 -0.10
CA GLY A 148 8.32 -2.12 0.83
C GLY A 148 9.53 -1.25 0.53
N CYS A 149 9.29 0.05 0.36
CA CYS A 149 10.29 1.08 0.15
C CYS A 149 10.01 2.27 1.09
N PRO A 150 10.24 2.12 2.41
CA PRO A 150 9.94 3.17 3.39
C PRO A 150 10.81 4.41 3.16
N ARG A 151 10.25 5.57 3.43
CA ARG A 151 10.91 6.87 3.21
C ARG A 151 11.15 7.62 4.51
N GLU A 152 10.17 7.65 5.41
CA GLU A 152 10.20 8.45 6.63
C GLU A 152 9.32 7.88 7.74
N SER A 153 9.39 8.49 8.92
CA SER A 153 8.51 8.25 10.06
C SER A 153 8.40 6.78 10.47
N GLU A 154 7.21 6.32 10.79
CA GLU A 154 6.88 4.96 11.24
C GLU A 154 7.02 3.89 10.13
N GLN A 155 7.21 4.30 8.87
CA GLN A 155 7.21 3.38 7.73
C GLN A 155 8.29 2.30 7.81
N ASN A 156 9.44 2.62 8.41
CA ASN A 156 10.51 1.64 8.66
C ASN A 156 10.06 0.56 9.65
N THR A 157 9.32 0.95 10.70
CA THR A 157 8.76 0.03 11.68
C THR A 157 7.68 -0.82 11.03
N ASN A 158 6.81 -0.21 10.23
CA ASN A 158 5.79 -0.93 9.47
C ASN A 158 6.42 -1.97 8.54
N LEU A 159 7.45 -1.58 7.76
CA LEU A 159 8.14 -2.52 6.88
C LEU A 159 8.75 -3.69 7.67
N LYS A 160 9.41 -3.40 8.80
CA LYS A 160 9.95 -4.48 9.63
C LYS A 160 8.88 -5.48 10.05
N CYS A 161 7.74 -5.01 10.55
CA CYS A 161 6.62 -5.88 10.90
C CYS A 161 6.12 -6.69 9.70
N LEU A 162 5.98 -6.06 8.53
CA LEU A 162 5.50 -6.70 7.31
C LEU A 162 6.44 -7.80 6.80
N VAL A 163 7.74 -7.59 6.93
CA VAL A 163 8.77 -8.60 6.61
C VAL A 163 8.74 -9.73 7.63
N ASP A 164 8.68 -9.42 8.92
CA ASP A 164 8.59 -10.43 10.00
C ASP A 164 7.30 -11.28 9.86
N TRP A 165 6.22 -10.70 9.34
CA TRP A 165 4.96 -11.40 9.03
C TRP A 165 4.97 -12.15 7.70
N ASN A 166 6.05 -12.05 6.91
CA ASN A 166 6.16 -12.64 5.58
C ASN A 166 5.08 -12.18 4.59
N VAL A 167 4.71 -10.91 4.62
CA VAL A 167 3.74 -10.30 3.69
C VAL A 167 4.35 -9.23 2.78
N ALA A 168 5.65 -8.96 2.95
CA ALA A 168 6.39 -7.99 2.15
C ALA A 168 7.79 -8.47 1.76
N ILE A 169 8.26 -8.01 0.59
CA ILE A 169 9.65 -8.04 0.16
C ILE A 169 10.23 -6.63 0.34
N PRO A 170 11.31 -6.42 1.10
CA PRO A 170 11.93 -5.11 1.20
C PRO A 170 12.71 -4.76 -0.08
N VAL A 171 12.65 -3.47 -0.48
CA VAL A 171 13.69 -2.89 -1.33
C VAL A 171 14.89 -2.63 -0.42
N ASP A 172 15.97 -3.38 -0.63
CA ASP A 172 17.16 -3.34 0.23
C ASP A 172 18.00 -2.10 -0.06
N VAL A 173 17.66 -0.98 0.56
CA VAL A 173 18.41 0.29 0.44
C VAL A 173 19.60 0.38 1.39
N GLY A 174 19.93 -0.69 2.12
CA GLY A 174 21.04 -0.73 3.09
C GLY A 174 20.78 0.11 4.36
N LYS A 175 21.74 0.07 5.31
CA LYS A 175 21.61 0.75 6.61
C LYS A 175 21.69 2.28 6.54
N ASN A 176 22.21 2.86 5.47
CA ASN A 176 22.55 4.28 5.36
C ASN A 176 21.51 5.12 4.60
N LYS A 177 20.25 4.70 4.46
CA LYS A 177 19.21 5.43 3.69
C LYS A 177 19.73 5.89 2.32
N VAL A 178 20.44 5.00 1.63
CA VAL A 178 20.98 5.28 0.29
C VAL A 178 19.81 5.46 -0.66
N ASN A 179 19.93 6.40 -1.57
CA ASN A 179 18.97 6.71 -2.61
C ASN A 179 18.46 5.42 -3.28
N LEU A 180 17.17 5.38 -3.54
CA LEU A 180 16.55 4.31 -4.30
C LEU A 180 17.31 4.12 -5.62
N LYS A 181 17.69 2.88 -5.93
CA LYS A 181 18.41 2.54 -7.17
C LYS A 181 17.62 1.50 -7.97
N LYS A 182 17.65 1.65 -9.29
CA LYS A 182 16.88 0.80 -10.22
C LYS A 182 17.12 -0.69 -10.00
N ASP A 183 18.37 -1.10 -9.80
CA ASP A 183 18.71 -2.51 -9.61
C ASP A 183 18.05 -3.12 -8.36
N LEU A 184 17.89 -2.31 -7.29
CA LEU A 184 17.23 -2.74 -6.06
C LEU A 184 15.72 -2.92 -6.27
N VAL A 185 15.11 -2.02 -7.03
CA VAL A 185 13.70 -2.09 -7.40
C VAL A 185 13.45 -3.33 -8.27
N THR A 186 14.24 -3.49 -9.34
CA THR A 186 14.17 -4.65 -10.25
C THR A 186 14.31 -5.95 -9.48
N LYS A 187 15.31 -6.06 -8.61
CA LYS A 187 15.57 -7.24 -7.78
C LYS A 187 14.40 -7.57 -6.85
N ALA A 188 13.82 -6.56 -6.19
CA ALA A 188 12.68 -6.76 -5.29
C ALA A 188 11.43 -7.22 -6.06
N ILE A 189 11.17 -6.65 -7.24
CA ILE A 189 10.09 -7.08 -8.12
C ILE A 189 10.29 -8.53 -8.57
N HIS A 190 11.48 -8.87 -9.08
CA HIS A 190 11.78 -10.23 -9.48
C HIS A 190 11.66 -11.24 -8.34
N LYS A 191 12.11 -10.84 -7.14
CA LYS A 191 11.99 -11.66 -5.93
C LYS A 191 10.54 -11.98 -5.62
N LEU A 192 9.64 -10.97 -5.67
CA LEU A 192 8.22 -11.17 -5.45
C LEU A 192 7.56 -11.99 -6.56
N MET A 193 7.91 -11.72 -7.82
CA MET A 193 7.17 -12.28 -8.96
C MET A 193 7.61 -13.70 -9.33
N TYR A 194 8.87 -14.06 -9.15
CA TYR A 194 9.44 -15.27 -9.75
C TYR A 194 10.08 -16.26 -8.77
N THR A 195 10.19 -15.93 -7.47
CA THR A 195 10.88 -16.83 -6.53
C THR A 195 9.92 -17.57 -5.60
N SER A 196 10.43 -18.64 -4.99
CA SER A 196 9.72 -19.36 -3.94
C SER A 196 9.42 -18.50 -2.70
N GLU A 197 10.26 -17.49 -2.42
CA GLU A 197 10.01 -16.52 -1.36
C GLU A 197 8.81 -15.65 -1.70
N GLY A 198 8.72 -15.15 -2.94
CA GLY A 198 7.55 -14.41 -3.41
C GLY A 198 6.26 -15.23 -3.34
N GLN A 199 6.32 -16.52 -3.65
CA GLN A 199 5.16 -17.41 -3.50
C GLN A 199 4.72 -17.55 -2.04
N ARG A 200 5.68 -17.66 -1.09
CA ARG A 200 5.37 -17.68 0.36
C ARG A 200 4.73 -16.39 0.82
N VAL A 201 5.26 -15.24 0.38
CA VAL A 201 4.72 -13.91 0.69
C VAL A 201 3.28 -13.77 0.17
N ARG A 202 2.99 -14.19 -1.07
CA ARG A 202 1.64 -14.20 -1.64
C ARG A 202 0.68 -15.05 -0.82
N LYS A 203 1.08 -16.28 -0.51
CA LYS A 203 0.26 -17.19 0.31
C LYS A 203 -0.04 -16.58 1.68
N LYS A 204 0.98 -16.04 2.34
CA LYS A 204 0.82 -15.43 3.67
C LYS A 204 -0.07 -14.20 3.65
N MET A 205 0.04 -13.39 2.60
CA MET A 205 -0.83 -12.22 2.42
C MET A 205 -2.32 -12.61 2.27
N LEU A 206 -2.61 -13.72 1.61
CA LEU A 206 -3.98 -14.24 1.52
C LEU A 206 -4.51 -14.70 2.88
N GLU A 207 -3.68 -15.32 3.71
CA GLU A 207 -4.05 -15.66 5.10
C GLU A 207 -4.38 -14.39 5.92
N PHE A 208 -3.57 -13.33 5.77
CA PHE A 208 -3.82 -12.04 6.44
C PHE A 208 -5.11 -11.37 5.95
N LYS A 209 -5.41 -11.47 4.66
CA LYS A 209 -6.69 -11.00 4.10
C LYS A 209 -7.88 -11.64 4.79
N GLU A 210 -7.87 -12.98 4.94
CA GLU A 210 -8.98 -13.70 5.59
C GLU A 210 -9.10 -13.32 7.07
N VAL A 211 -7.98 -13.20 7.78
CA VAL A 211 -7.98 -12.74 9.17
C VAL A 211 -8.55 -11.33 9.31
N ALA A 212 -8.14 -10.40 8.44
CA ALA A 212 -8.64 -9.02 8.44
C ALA A 212 -10.14 -8.94 8.16
N ARG A 213 -10.63 -9.72 7.21
CA ARG A 213 -12.07 -9.80 6.88
C ARG A 213 -12.87 -10.38 8.05
N CYS A 214 -12.43 -11.51 8.60
CA CYS A 214 -13.07 -12.12 9.75
C CYS A 214 -13.14 -11.15 10.94
N ALA A 215 -12.05 -10.44 11.24
CA ALA A 215 -12.00 -9.46 12.33
C ALA A 215 -13.06 -8.35 12.18
N MET A 216 -13.35 -7.92 10.95
CA MET A 216 -14.31 -6.85 10.65
C MET A 216 -15.75 -7.33 10.44
N GLU A 217 -15.96 -8.57 10.03
CA GLU A 217 -17.30 -9.10 9.78
C GLU A 217 -17.98 -9.60 11.05
N SER A 218 -17.28 -10.36 11.86
CA SER A 218 -17.83 -11.02 13.07
C SER A 218 -16.86 -11.07 14.26
N GLY A 219 -15.62 -10.61 14.09
CA GLY A 219 -14.58 -10.75 15.09
C GLY A 219 -14.47 -9.56 16.04
N HIS A 220 -13.32 -9.50 16.74
CA HIS A 220 -13.05 -8.52 17.79
C HIS A 220 -13.16 -7.06 17.30
N SER A 221 -12.61 -6.74 16.14
CA SER A 221 -12.67 -5.37 15.60
C SER A 221 -14.11 -4.89 15.37
N ARG A 222 -14.99 -5.79 14.94
CA ARG A 222 -16.42 -5.47 14.79
C ARG A 222 -17.09 -5.21 16.13
N SER A 223 -16.80 -6.05 17.13
CA SER A 223 -17.31 -5.90 18.48
C SER A 223 -16.84 -4.60 19.13
N SER A 224 -15.55 -4.29 19.03
CA SER A 224 -14.96 -3.04 19.54
C SER A 224 -15.57 -1.80 18.87
N LEU A 225 -15.79 -1.84 17.55
CA LEU A 225 -16.45 -0.75 16.83
C LEU A 225 -17.90 -0.55 17.30
N ASN A 226 -18.66 -1.62 17.45
CA ASN A 226 -20.05 -1.54 17.93
C ASN A 226 -20.10 -0.99 19.37
N LYS A 227 -19.17 -1.42 20.23
CA LYS A 227 -19.05 -0.89 21.59
C LYS A 227 -18.75 0.61 21.57
N LEU A 228 -17.77 1.07 20.79
CA LEU A 228 -17.44 2.48 20.65
C LEU A 228 -18.66 3.31 20.21
N VAL A 229 -19.42 2.83 19.22
CA VAL A 229 -20.65 3.50 18.77
C VAL A 229 -21.69 3.58 19.87
N GLN A 230 -21.84 2.54 20.69
CA GLN A 230 -22.76 2.51 21.82
C GLN A 230 -22.31 3.50 22.90
N ASP A 231 -21.02 3.49 23.26
CA ASP A 231 -20.44 4.40 24.27
C ASP A 231 -20.65 5.87 23.89
N ILE A 232 -20.40 6.21 22.59
CA ILE A 232 -20.65 7.57 22.08
C ILE A 232 -22.13 7.97 22.21
N LYS A 233 -23.07 7.05 21.90
CA LYS A 233 -24.49 7.32 22.07
C LYS A 233 -24.89 7.54 23.52
N GLU A 234 -24.35 6.77 24.45
CA GLU A 234 -24.62 6.92 25.89
C GLU A 234 -24.06 8.23 26.43
N MET A 235 -22.84 8.59 26.03
CA MET A 235 -22.25 9.90 26.36
C MET A 235 -23.12 11.07 25.86
N SER A 236 -23.68 10.97 24.66
CA SER A 236 -24.57 12.00 24.11
C SER A 236 -25.88 12.14 24.89
N LEU A 237 -26.27 11.14 25.65
CA LEU A 237 -27.43 11.12 26.55
C LEU A 237 -27.08 11.48 28.01
N GLY A 238 -25.84 11.93 28.27
CA GLY A 238 -25.37 12.30 29.60
C GLY A 238 -25.07 11.09 30.51
N ARG A 239 -24.95 9.88 29.96
CA ARG A 239 -24.58 8.67 30.68
C ARG A 239 -23.06 8.47 30.64
N LYS A 240 -22.47 7.93 31.72
CA LYS A 240 -21.06 7.59 31.74
C LYS A 240 -20.85 6.27 31.01
N PRO A 241 -19.87 6.17 30.09
CA PRO A 241 -19.49 4.89 29.49
C PRO A 241 -18.75 3.99 30.48
N ASP A 242 -18.78 2.67 30.26
CA ASP A 242 -18.21 1.67 31.17
C ASP A 242 -16.66 1.69 31.31
N PHE A 243 -15.98 2.58 30.58
CA PHE A 243 -14.52 2.71 30.63
C PHE A 243 -14.03 3.96 31.39
N LEU A 244 -14.93 4.78 31.95
CA LEU A 244 -14.64 5.90 32.84
C LEU A 244 -15.08 5.57 34.27
#